data_161e873d88372f0c2a26a289f54723f0
#
_entry.id   161e873d88372f0c2a26a289f54723f0
#
_cell.length_a   1.000
_cell.length_b   1.000
_cell.length_c   1.000
_cell.angle_alpha   90.00
_cell.angle_beta   90.00
_cell.angle_gamma   90.00
#
_symmetry.space_group_name_H-M   'P 1'
#
loop_
_entity.id
_entity.type
_entity.pdbx_description
1 polymer ?
#
loop_
_entity_poly.entity_id
_entity_poly.type
_entity_poly.pdbx_seq_one_letter_code
_entity_poly.pdbx_strand_id
1 'polypeptide(L)'
;MNPVPPNPTTNAPAPGGATHPTPAGSGSPAAASPTFSPLYQQIKALITQSLQSGEWKPGELIPSEVELAGRFKVSQGTVRKAIDELAAENLVMRRQGKGTFVSTHHEARAHFRFLRLVPDEGVAHYPESKFIDVKRVRAPADVARLLDLKSGDAVIFIKRVQSFDAVPTIIEELWLPGLIFKGLTAERLVEYKGPMYGLFETEFGTRMIRASEQIRAVCADAGAAGLLGVAAGTPLLGAERVSFTYGDKPVELRRGLYLTAQHHYQNELN
;
A
#
# COMPACT_ATOMS: atom_id res chain seq x y z
N MET A 1 -33.62 -18.61 -48.18
CA MET A 1 -34.44 -19.74 -48.66
C MET A 1 -33.95 -20.99 -48.00
N ASN A 2 -34.87 -21.59 -47.35
CA ASN A 2 -34.96 -22.95 -46.81
C ASN A 2 -34.63 -23.20 -45.35
N PRO A 3 -35.44 -24.13 -44.78
CA PRO A 3 -36.17 -23.82 -43.58
C PRO A 3 -35.80 -24.81 -42.44
N VAL A 4 -36.19 -24.44 -41.24
CA VAL A 4 -36.23 -25.24 -40.02
C VAL A 4 -37.24 -26.38 -40.16
N PRO A 5 -37.01 -27.55 -39.60
CA PRO A 5 -38.08 -28.47 -39.25
C PRO A 5 -38.18 -28.71 -37.75
N PRO A 6 -39.36 -29.23 -37.31
CA PRO A 6 -39.87 -29.00 -35.97
C PRO A 6 -39.64 -30.16 -35.00
N ASN A 7 -39.91 -29.83 -33.73
CA ASN A 7 -40.02 -30.71 -32.55
C ASN A 7 -41.21 -31.71 -32.66
N PRO A 8 -41.16 -32.89 -32.05
CA PRO A 8 -42.36 -33.48 -31.54
C PRO A 8 -42.33 -33.79 -30.04
N THR A 9 -43.39 -33.34 -29.40
CA THR A 9 -43.98 -33.70 -28.14
C THR A 9 -44.42 -35.17 -28.00
N THR A 10 -44.50 -35.60 -26.75
CA THR A 10 -45.45 -36.54 -26.07
C THR A 10 -44.74 -37.66 -25.34
N ASN A 11 -44.97 -38.04 -24.11
CA ASN A 11 -46.09 -38.12 -23.20
C ASN A 11 -45.63 -38.82 -21.91
N ALA A 12 -46.13 -38.48 -20.77
CA ALA A 12 -46.00 -39.18 -19.48
C ALA A 12 -46.87 -40.47 -19.49
N PRO A 13 -46.76 -41.42 -18.51
CA PRO A 13 -47.22 -41.19 -17.13
C PRO A 13 -46.37 -41.86 -16.01
N ALA A 14 -46.56 -41.37 -14.77
CA ALA A 14 -46.21 -42.00 -13.52
C ALA A 14 -47.17 -43.22 -13.21
N PRO A 15 -46.94 -44.12 -12.21
CA PRO A 15 -46.75 -43.79 -10.81
C PRO A 15 -45.87 -44.78 -10.00
N GLY A 16 -45.63 -44.50 -8.73
CA GLY A 16 -45.24 -45.52 -7.79
C GLY A 16 -44.33 -45.02 -6.65
N GLY A 17 -44.95 -44.79 -5.48
CA GLY A 17 -44.29 -44.29 -4.30
C GLY A 17 -43.40 -45.28 -3.59
N ALA A 18 -42.44 -44.74 -2.86
CA ALA A 18 -41.89 -45.34 -1.65
C ALA A 18 -41.25 -44.23 -0.82
N THR A 19 -41.87 -43.92 0.28
CA THR A 19 -41.37 -43.06 1.35
C THR A 19 -40.26 -43.76 2.10
N HIS A 20 -39.06 -43.15 2.08
CA HIS A 20 -38.03 -43.45 3.07
C HIS A 20 -37.72 -42.20 3.90
N PRO A 21 -37.62 -42.31 5.23
CA PRO A 21 -37.37 -41.14 6.09
C PRO A 21 -35.91 -40.70 6.01
N THR A 22 -35.72 -39.43 5.80
CA THR A 22 -34.41 -38.74 5.90
C THR A 22 -33.95 -38.75 7.36
N PRO A 23 -32.75 -39.18 7.69
CA PRO A 23 -32.19 -38.93 9.01
C PRO A 23 -31.78 -37.46 9.08
N ALA A 24 -32.32 -36.75 10.05
CA ALA A 24 -31.89 -35.40 10.44
C ALA A 24 -30.43 -35.48 10.93
N GLY A 25 -29.54 -35.06 10.06
CA GLY A 25 -28.15 -34.79 10.40
C GLY A 25 -28.08 -33.49 11.18
N SER A 26 -28.02 -33.56 12.49
CA SER A 26 -27.63 -32.46 13.37
C SER A 26 -26.17 -32.09 13.10
N GLY A 27 -25.96 -31.16 12.17
CA GLY A 27 -24.69 -30.52 12.01
C GLY A 27 -24.45 -29.60 13.21
N SER A 28 -23.72 -30.11 14.21
CA SER A 28 -23.14 -29.24 15.25
C SER A 28 -22.29 -28.16 14.55
N PRO A 29 -22.44 -26.88 14.92
CA PRO A 29 -21.52 -25.88 14.46
C PRO A 29 -20.13 -26.26 14.96
N ALA A 30 -19.17 -26.42 14.02
CA ALA A 30 -17.79 -26.65 14.37
C ALA A 30 -17.37 -25.52 15.31
N ALA A 31 -17.12 -25.86 16.56
CA ALA A 31 -16.59 -24.95 17.54
C ALA A 31 -15.27 -24.42 16.96
N ALA A 32 -15.21 -23.13 16.68
CA ALA A 32 -13.98 -22.46 16.31
C ALA A 32 -12.99 -22.69 17.45
N SER A 33 -12.01 -23.58 17.24
CA SER A 33 -10.94 -23.80 18.19
C SER A 33 -10.24 -22.46 18.43
N PRO A 34 -9.97 -22.08 19.68
CA PRO A 34 -9.22 -20.85 19.95
C PRO A 34 -7.84 -21.02 19.29
N THR A 35 -7.60 -20.28 18.22
CA THR A 35 -6.31 -20.23 17.55
C THR A 35 -5.36 -19.47 18.46
N PHE A 36 -4.63 -20.19 19.32
CA PHE A 36 -3.50 -19.62 20.03
C PHE A 36 -2.47 -19.22 18.97
N SER A 37 -2.34 -17.92 18.78
CA SER A 37 -1.29 -17.34 17.94
C SER A 37 0.08 -17.85 18.44
N PRO A 38 0.98 -18.35 17.57
CA PRO A 38 2.31 -18.78 17.98
C PRO A 38 3.02 -17.70 18.79
N LEU A 39 3.84 -18.10 19.77
CA LEU A 39 4.45 -17.18 20.70
C LEU A 39 5.28 -16.09 19.98
N TYR A 40 6.00 -16.42 18.91
CA TYR A 40 6.75 -15.43 18.13
C TYR A 40 5.85 -14.38 17.47
N GLN A 41 4.61 -14.72 17.08
CA GLN A 41 3.65 -13.76 16.53
C GLN A 41 3.15 -12.80 17.62
N GLN A 42 2.97 -13.28 18.84
CA GLN A 42 2.63 -12.42 19.98
C GLN A 42 3.78 -11.45 20.27
N ILE A 43 5.04 -11.92 20.26
CA ILE A 43 6.22 -11.06 20.41
C ILE A 43 6.33 -10.06 19.28
N LYS A 44 6.11 -10.47 18.03
CA LYS A 44 6.04 -9.58 16.87
C LYS A 44 5.01 -8.47 17.06
N ALA A 45 3.80 -8.80 17.54
CA ALA A 45 2.76 -7.83 17.82
C ALA A 45 3.18 -6.83 18.91
N LEU A 46 3.81 -7.29 20.00
CA LEU A 46 4.33 -6.43 21.06
C LEU A 46 5.44 -5.49 20.56
N ILE A 47 6.38 -5.98 19.77
CA ILE A 47 7.42 -5.15 19.15
C ILE A 47 6.78 -4.14 18.21
N THR A 48 5.82 -4.55 17.37
CA THR A 48 5.08 -3.65 16.47
C THR A 48 4.36 -2.55 17.24
N GLN A 49 3.76 -2.87 18.39
CA GLN A 49 3.12 -1.90 19.28
C GLN A 49 4.14 -0.89 19.83
N SER A 50 5.34 -1.33 20.24
CA SER A 50 6.41 -0.44 20.68
C SER A 50 6.89 0.49 19.54
N LEU A 51 7.00 -0.01 18.31
CA LEU A 51 7.30 0.82 17.13
C LEU A 51 6.18 1.85 16.87
N GLN A 52 4.94 1.42 16.96
CA GLN A 52 3.77 2.27 16.71
C GLN A 52 3.60 3.37 17.77
N SER A 53 3.89 3.05 19.02
CA SER A 53 3.85 4.03 20.13
C SER A 53 5.02 5.00 20.12
N GLY A 54 6.05 4.79 19.27
CA GLY A 54 7.25 5.61 19.21
C GLY A 54 8.25 5.34 20.33
N GLU A 55 8.13 4.20 21.02
CA GLU A 55 9.14 3.78 22.01
C GLU A 55 10.53 3.67 21.35
N TRP A 56 10.56 3.22 20.12
CA TRP A 56 11.75 3.26 19.25
C TRP A 56 11.41 4.02 17.99
N LYS A 57 12.13 5.10 17.74
CA LYS A 57 11.89 5.98 16.60
C LYS A 57 12.49 5.41 15.32
N PRO A 58 12.01 5.82 14.15
CA PRO A 58 12.64 5.49 12.87
C PRO A 58 14.14 5.78 12.87
N GLY A 59 14.94 4.81 12.43
CA GLY A 59 16.42 4.88 12.43
C GLY A 59 17.09 4.54 13.76
N GLU A 60 16.36 4.39 14.86
CA GLU A 60 16.93 4.02 16.18
C GLU A 60 17.25 2.53 16.26
N LEU A 61 18.25 2.21 17.08
CA LEU A 61 18.61 0.85 17.48
C LEU A 61 17.54 0.31 18.45
N ILE A 62 16.96 -0.84 18.16
CA ILE A 62 16.13 -1.54 19.15
C ILE A 62 16.98 -2.42 20.05
N PRO A 63 16.48 -2.80 21.24
CA PRO A 63 17.21 -3.70 22.12
C PRO A 63 17.59 -5.02 21.41
N SER A 64 18.68 -5.61 21.82
CA SER A 64 19.17 -6.88 21.29
C SER A 64 18.18 -8.03 21.49
N GLU A 65 18.31 -9.10 20.70
CA GLU A 65 17.49 -10.30 20.85
C GLU A 65 17.51 -10.87 22.28
N VAL A 66 18.67 -10.76 22.97
CA VAL A 66 18.84 -11.22 24.35
C VAL A 66 18.08 -10.32 25.32
N GLU A 67 18.20 -9.00 25.19
CA GLU A 67 17.48 -8.05 26.04
C GLU A 67 15.95 -8.15 25.83
N LEU A 68 15.50 -8.29 24.57
CA LEU A 68 14.08 -8.50 24.29
C LEU A 68 13.58 -9.84 24.82
N ALA A 69 14.39 -10.91 24.75
CA ALA A 69 14.07 -12.21 25.34
C ALA A 69 13.89 -12.12 26.86
N GLY A 70 14.76 -11.37 27.53
CA GLY A 70 14.62 -11.06 28.97
C GLY A 70 13.36 -10.23 29.28
N ARG A 71 13.11 -9.18 28.51
CA ARG A 71 11.95 -8.28 28.66
C ARG A 71 10.62 -9.05 28.51
N PHE A 72 10.50 -9.90 27.50
CA PHE A 72 9.27 -10.64 27.20
C PHE A 72 9.19 -12.02 27.87
N LYS A 73 10.24 -12.42 28.60
CA LYS A 73 10.35 -13.73 29.27
C LYS A 73 10.15 -14.91 28.32
N VAL A 74 10.80 -14.87 27.17
CA VAL A 74 10.77 -15.90 26.13
C VAL A 74 12.18 -16.32 25.71
N SER A 75 12.32 -17.36 24.89
CA SER A 75 13.63 -17.74 24.35
C SER A 75 14.13 -16.71 23.32
N GLN A 76 15.45 -16.56 23.21
CA GLN A 76 16.09 -15.74 22.19
C GLN A 76 15.65 -16.18 20.77
N GLY A 77 15.48 -17.49 20.53
CA GLY A 77 15.02 -18.01 19.24
C GLY A 77 13.60 -17.55 18.87
N THR A 78 12.72 -17.40 19.87
CA THR A 78 11.36 -16.84 19.66
C THR A 78 11.44 -15.36 19.24
N VAL A 79 12.28 -14.56 19.89
CA VAL A 79 12.50 -13.16 19.53
C VAL A 79 13.13 -13.04 18.14
N ARG A 80 14.16 -13.87 17.87
CA ARG A 80 14.82 -13.89 16.54
C ARG A 80 13.82 -14.11 15.42
N LYS A 81 12.94 -15.10 15.56
CA LYS A 81 11.89 -15.38 14.57
C LYS A 81 10.93 -14.19 14.41
N ALA A 82 10.54 -13.52 15.49
CA ALA A 82 9.72 -12.33 15.43
C ALA A 82 10.43 -11.18 14.68
N ILE A 83 11.72 -10.96 14.96
CA ILE A 83 12.53 -9.94 14.28
C ILE A 83 12.75 -10.29 12.80
N ASP A 84 12.92 -11.57 12.45
CA ASP A 84 13.05 -12.00 11.05
C ASP A 84 11.78 -11.66 10.25
N GLU A 85 10.60 -11.90 10.81
CA GLU A 85 9.35 -11.49 10.16
C GLU A 85 9.19 -9.97 10.07
N LEU A 86 9.53 -9.23 11.14
CA LEU A 86 9.51 -7.77 11.11
C LEU A 86 10.49 -7.20 10.07
N ALA A 87 11.63 -7.86 9.87
CA ALA A 87 12.60 -7.48 8.83
C ALA A 87 12.06 -7.79 7.43
N ALA A 88 11.43 -8.96 7.23
CA ALA A 88 10.76 -9.30 5.97
C ALA A 88 9.64 -8.31 5.61
N GLU A 89 8.94 -7.78 6.62
CA GLU A 89 7.93 -6.73 6.47
C GLU A 89 8.52 -5.31 6.39
N ASN A 90 9.86 -5.19 6.39
CA ASN A 90 10.57 -3.91 6.39
C ASN A 90 10.21 -2.98 7.57
N LEU A 91 9.79 -3.51 8.69
CA LEU A 91 9.56 -2.75 9.91
C LEU A 91 10.86 -2.46 10.66
N VAL A 92 11.80 -3.39 10.60
CA VAL A 92 13.15 -3.24 11.14
C VAL A 92 14.17 -3.69 10.10
N MET A 93 15.43 -3.31 10.29
CA MET A 93 16.55 -3.75 9.46
C MET A 93 17.71 -4.21 10.31
N ARG A 94 18.34 -5.31 9.93
CA ARG A 94 19.59 -5.79 10.55
C ARG A 94 20.80 -5.14 9.89
N ARG A 95 21.69 -4.59 10.70
CA ARG A 95 23.00 -4.11 10.26
C ARG A 95 24.07 -4.99 10.90
N GLN A 96 24.82 -5.68 10.07
CA GLN A 96 25.84 -6.63 10.53
C GLN A 96 26.79 -5.96 11.54
N GLY A 97 26.97 -6.59 12.70
CA GLY A 97 27.81 -6.10 13.79
C GLY A 97 27.30 -4.85 14.51
N LYS A 98 26.18 -4.26 14.10
CA LYS A 98 25.64 -3.02 14.68
C LYS A 98 24.26 -3.21 15.36
N GLY A 99 23.58 -4.33 15.11
CA GLY A 99 22.28 -4.64 15.69
C GLY A 99 21.10 -4.48 14.74
N THR A 100 19.90 -4.38 15.31
CA THR A 100 18.64 -4.23 14.59
C THR A 100 18.09 -2.81 14.79
N PHE A 101 17.78 -2.15 13.70
CA PHE A 101 17.32 -0.75 13.69
C PHE A 101 15.89 -0.68 13.19
N VAL A 102 15.12 0.30 13.67
CA VAL A 102 13.84 0.64 13.07
C VAL A 102 14.09 1.15 11.66
N SER A 103 13.45 0.57 10.67
CA SER A 103 13.62 1.05 9.29
C SER A 103 13.06 2.47 9.14
N THR A 104 13.60 3.26 8.23
CA THR A 104 13.19 4.66 7.97
C THR A 104 13.13 4.96 6.48
N HIS A 105 12.28 5.92 6.09
CA HIS A 105 12.19 6.43 4.72
C HIS A 105 13.34 7.37 4.33
N HIS A 106 14.22 7.72 5.26
CA HIS A 106 15.41 8.54 4.97
C HIS A 106 16.57 7.74 4.34
N GLU A 107 16.50 6.42 4.33
CA GLU A 107 17.53 5.60 3.69
C GLU A 107 17.34 5.51 2.17
N ALA A 108 18.44 5.58 1.43
CA ALA A 108 18.42 5.55 -0.04
C ALA A 108 17.67 4.32 -0.62
N ARG A 109 17.77 3.16 0.03
CA ARG A 109 17.04 1.95 -0.39
C ARG A 109 15.53 2.05 -0.18
N ALA A 110 15.07 2.80 0.82
CA ALA A 110 13.65 3.01 1.08
C ALA A 110 13.01 3.94 0.05
N HIS A 111 13.81 4.78 -0.55
CA HIS A 111 13.38 5.76 -1.52
C HIS A 111 12.78 5.12 -2.77
N PHE A 112 13.44 4.14 -3.37
CA PHE A 112 12.99 3.46 -4.58
C PHE A 112 11.94 2.36 -4.32
N ARG A 113 11.63 2.06 -3.05
CA ARG A 113 10.64 1.05 -2.71
C ARG A 113 9.26 1.34 -3.27
N PHE A 114 8.90 2.61 -3.35
CA PHE A 114 7.60 3.08 -3.82
C PHE A 114 7.64 3.86 -5.13
N LEU A 115 8.81 4.33 -5.57
CA LEU A 115 9.01 4.87 -6.91
C LEU A 115 9.59 3.76 -7.78
N ARG A 116 8.75 3.14 -8.58
CA ARG A 116 9.12 1.97 -9.38
C ARG A 116 9.36 2.28 -10.85
N LEU A 117 9.32 3.56 -11.22
CA LEU A 117 9.67 4.02 -12.55
C LEU A 117 11.19 4.18 -12.62
N VAL A 118 11.81 3.44 -13.52
CA VAL A 118 13.27 3.38 -13.69
C VAL A 118 13.58 3.80 -15.12
N PRO A 119 14.63 4.60 -15.37
CA PRO A 119 15.05 4.94 -16.72
C PRO A 119 15.53 3.70 -17.46
N ASP A 120 15.29 3.64 -18.78
CA ASP A 120 15.76 2.55 -19.63
C ASP A 120 17.28 2.55 -19.76
N GLU A 121 17.90 3.74 -19.69
CA GLU A 121 19.34 3.93 -19.72
C GLU A 121 19.80 4.86 -18.57
N GLY A 122 21.03 4.70 -18.12
CA GLY A 122 21.64 5.54 -17.11
C GLY A 122 21.40 5.08 -15.68
N VAL A 123 21.55 6.00 -14.72
CA VAL A 123 21.42 5.73 -13.28
C VAL A 123 20.10 6.31 -12.78
N ALA A 124 19.34 5.50 -12.06
CA ALA A 124 18.11 5.97 -11.43
C ALA A 124 18.40 7.09 -10.42
N HIS A 125 17.71 8.19 -10.54
CA HIS A 125 17.78 9.34 -9.63
C HIS A 125 16.36 9.82 -9.27
N TYR A 126 16.29 10.75 -8.32
CA TYR A 126 15.01 11.31 -7.87
C TYR A 126 14.46 12.31 -8.87
N PRO A 127 13.16 12.23 -9.19
CA PRO A 127 12.52 13.28 -9.96
C PRO A 127 12.34 14.55 -9.12
N GLU A 128 12.45 15.67 -9.77
CA GLU A 128 12.04 16.96 -9.22
C GLU A 128 10.51 17.03 -9.19
N SER A 129 9.95 17.55 -8.09
CA SER A 129 8.49 17.68 -7.93
C SER A 129 8.05 19.12 -8.06
N LYS A 130 7.11 19.39 -8.96
CA LYS A 130 6.37 20.65 -9.07
C LYS A 130 4.94 20.44 -8.57
N PHE A 131 4.59 21.03 -7.44
CA PHE A 131 3.23 21.00 -6.91
C PHE A 131 2.33 21.93 -7.70
N ILE A 132 1.22 21.39 -8.22
CA ILE A 132 0.24 22.11 -9.04
C ILE A 132 -0.92 22.57 -8.18
N ASP A 133 -1.39 21.75 -7.26
CA ASP A 133 -2.51 22.04 -6.37
C ASP A 133 -2.30 21.32 -5.03
N VAL A 134 -2.47 22.03 -3.93
CA VAL A 134 -2.44 21.47 -2.58
C VAL A 134 -3.56 22.12 -1.79
N LYS A 135 -4.55 21.33 -1.40
CA LYS A 135 -5.72 21.88 -0.72
C LYS A 135 -6.37 20.84 0.20
N ARG A 136 -7.06 21.36 1.23
CA ARG A 136 -7.90 20.55 2.08
C ARG A 136 -9.31 20.50 1.49
N VAL A 137 -9.82 19.30 1.23
CA VAL A 137 -11.14 19.08 0.63
C VAL A 137 -11.91 17.99 1.39
N ARG A 138 -13.19 17.86 1.12
CA ARG A 138 -13.97 16.70 1.55
C ARG A 138 -13.61 15.50 0.68
N ALA A 139 -13.44 14.34 1.28
CA ALA A 139 -13.12 13.12 0.56
C ALA A 139 -14.25 12.78 -0.43
N PRO A 140 -13.94 12.63 -1.74
CA PRO A 140 -14.85 11.98 -2.68
C PRO A 140 -15.23 10.58 -2.19
N ALA A 141 -16.39 10.06 -2.58
CA ALA A 141 -16.91 8.81 -2.06
C ALA A 141 -16.00 7.60 -2.31
N ASP A 142 -15.36 7.54 -3.49
CA ASP A 142 -14.38 6.51 -3.85
C ASP A 142 -13.10 6.61 -3.02
N VAL A 143 -12.59 7.83 -2.80
CA VAL A 143 -11.45 8.12 -1.93
C VAL A 143 -11.74 7.74 -0.47
N ALA A 144 -12.90 8.15 0.05
CA ALA A 144 -13.33 7.83 1.40
C ALA A 144 -13.36 6.31 1.63
N ARG A 145 -13.93 5.56 0.69
CA ARG A 145 -13.99 4.10 0.73
C ARG A 145 -12.60 3.45 0.75
N LEU A 146 -11.66 3.92 -0.10
CA LEU A 146 -10.31 3.34 -0.20
C LEU A 146 -9.43 3.71 0.99
N LEU A 147 -9.69 4.83 1.65
CA LEU A 147 -8.95 5.30 2.82
C LEU A 147 -9.66 4.95 4.16
N ASP A 148 -10.72 4.15 4.13
CA ASP A 148 -11.52 3.78 5.30
C ASP A 148 -11.96 5.03 6.13
N LEU A 149 -12.41 6.06 5.42
CA LEU A 149 -12.90 7.31 5.97
C LEU A 149 -14.42 7.36 5.93
N LYS A 150 -15.01 8.15 6.83
CA LYS A 150 -16.43 8.48 6.77
C LYS A 150 -16.72 9.44 5.63
N SER A 151 -17.92 9.35 5.09
CA SER A 151 -18.37 10.30 4.07
C SER A 151 -18.26 11.74 4.60
N GLY A 152 -17.57 12.59 3.85
CA GLY A 152 -17.35 14.00 4.20
C GLY A 152 -16.16 14.27 5.11
N ASP A 153 -15.44 13.26 5.56
CA ASP A 153 -14.16 13.47 6.24
C ASP A 153 -13.23 14.29 5.35
N ALA A 154 -12.42 15.13 5.98
CA ALA A 154 -11.47 15.96 5.24
C ALA A 154 -10.24 15.16 4.83
N VAL A 155 -9.76 15.41 3.62
CA VAL A 155 -8.48 14.95 3.09
C VAL A 155 -7.63 16.11 2.61
N ILE A 156 -6.32 15.94 2.61
CA ILE A 156 -5.41 16.81 1.89
C ILE A 156 -5.26 16.22 0.49
N PHE A 157 -5.66 16.98 -0.51
CA PHE A 157 -5.44 16.67 -1.91
C PHE A 157 -4.15 17.35 -2.38
N ILE A 158 -3.30 16.61 -3.06
CA ILE A 158 -2.06 17.10 -3.65
C ILE A 158 -2.03 16.64 -5.10
N LYS A 159 -1.85 17.60 -6.02
CA LYS A 159 -1.53 17.31 -7.42
C LYS A 159 -0.14 17.82 -7.74
N ARG A 160 0.70 16.95 -8.31
CA ARG A 160 2.06 17.30 -8.71
C ARG A 160 2.45 16.72 -10.05
N VAL A 161 3.42 17.36 -10.69
CA VAL A 161 4.17 16.82 -11.82
C VAL A 161 5.58 16.54 -11.34
N GLN A 162 6.11 15.38 -11.71
CA GLN A 162 7.50 15.03 -11.44
C GLN A 162 8.25 14.92 -12.76
N SER A 163 9.45 15.49 -12.78
CA SER A 163 10.32 15.56 -13.95
C SER A 163 11.64 14.86 -13.67
N PHE A 164 12.12 14.09 -14.62
CA PHE A 164 13.50 13.61 -14.68
C PHE A 164 14.25 14.48 -15.69
N ASP A 165 15.39 15.03 -15.31
CA ASP A 165 16.22 15.91 -16.16
C ASP A 165 15.41 17.02 -16.87
N ALA A 166 14.53 17.67 -16.10
CA ALA A 166 13.58 18.69 -16.55
C ALA A 166 12.48 18.20 -17.51
N VAL A 167 12.40 16.89 -17.84
CA VAL A 167 11.35 16.31 -18.67
C VAL A 167 10.18 15.85 -17.78
N PRO A 168 8.97 16.43 -17.92
CA PRO A 168 7.80 15.98 -17.20
C PRO A 168 7.48 14.52 -17.54
N THR A 169 7.49 13.65 -16.54
CA THR A 169 7.37 12.21 -16.75
C THR A 169 6.24 11.59 -15.96
N ILE A 170 5.90 12.17 -14.80
CA ILE A 170 4.88 11.62 -13.91
C ILE A 170 3.90 12.72 -13.51
N ILE A 171 2.60 12.42 -13.57
CA ILE A 171 1.56 13.20 -12.91
C ILE A 171 1.04 12.37 -11.75
N GLU A 172 0.94 12.95 -10.57
CA GLU A 172 0.36 12.27 -9.41
C GLU A 172 -0.71 13.12 -8.75
N GLU A 173 -1.76 12.45 -8.35
CA GLU A 173 -2.79 12.94 -7.45
C GLU A 173 -2.78 12.09 -6.19
N LEU A 174 -2.66 12.75 -5.03
CA LEU A 174 -2.60 12.10 -3.73
C LEU A 174 -3.74 12.58 -2.85
N TRP A 175 -4.32 11.69 -2.09
CA TRP A 175 -5.31 11.99 -1.05
C TRP A 175 -4.80 11.41 0.27
N LEU A 176 -4.69 12.28 1.28
CA LEU A 176 -4.17 11.96 2.60
C LEU A 176 -5.24 12.26 3.66
N PRO A 177 -5.51 11.36 4.63
CA PRO A 177 -6.48 11.63 5.69
C PRO A 177 -6.15 12.92 6.47
N GLY A 178 -7.06 13.89 6.44
CA GLY A 178 -6.82 15.23 6.96
C GLY A 178 -6.66 15.33 8.48
N LEU A 179 -7.01 14.28 9.23
CA LEU A 179 -6.73 14.18 10.67
C LEU A 179 -5.28 13.78 10.94
N ILE A 180 -4.72 12.88 10.12
CA ILE A 180 -3.33 12.41 10.25
C ILE A 180 -2.38 13.51 9.78
N PHE A 181 -2.67 14.13 8.64
CA PHE A 181 -1.81 15.14 8.01
C PHE A 181 -2.27 16.57 8.30
N LYS A 182 -2.72 16.80 9.55
CA LYS A 182 -3.17 18.13 9.97
C LYS A 182 -2.00 19.12 9.91
N GLY A 183 -2.16 20.20 9.14
CA GLY A 183 -1.14 21.25 8.99
C GLY A 183 -0.17 21.01 7.84
N LEU A 184 -0.33 19.96 7.03
CA LEU A 184 0.41 19.83 5.78
C LEU A 184 -0.07 20.88 4.78
N THR A 185 0.85 21.72 4.31
CA THR A 185 0.60 22.80 3.35
C THR A 185 1.52 22.70 2.14
N ALA A 186 1.26 23.50 1.10
CA ALA A 186 2.11 23.59 -0.08
C ALA A 186 3.52 24.08 0.27
N GLU A 187 3.61 25.07 1.16
CA GLU A 187 4.89 25.65 1.60
C GLU A 187 5.76 24.56 2.26
N ARG A 188 5.17 23.76 3.17
CA ARG A 188 5.88 22.64 3.84
C ARG A 188 6.42 21.64 2.84
N LEU A 189 5.62 21.28 1.83
CA LEU A 189 6.02 20.34 0.78
C LEU A 189 7.16 20.88 -0.10
N VAL A 190 7.20 22.20 -0.35
CA VAL A 190 8.24 22.85 -1.16
C VAL A 190 9.52 23.07 -0.36
N GLU A 191 9.42 23.43 0.92
CA GLU A 191 10.55 23.67 1.81
C GLU A 191 11.32 22.40 2.16
N TYR A 192 10.62 21.29 2.26
CA TYR A 192 11.24 20.02 2.62
C TYR A 192 12.08 19.45 1.48
N LYS A 193 13.38 19.24 1.71
CA LYS A 193 14.34 18.81 0.68
C LYS A 193 14.58 17.29 0.65
N GLY A 194 13.81 16.52 1.37
CA GLY A 194 13.90 15.07 1.40
C GLY A 194 12.76 14.37 0.63
N PRO A 195 12.71 13.05 0.70
CA PRO A 195 11.61 12.28 0.13
C PRO A 195 10.30 12.57 0.88
N MET A 196 9.19 12.67 0.16
CA MET A 196 7.87 12.98 0.75
C MET A 196 7.50 12.04 1.90
N TYR A 197 7.80 10.75 1.81
CA TYR A 197 7.55 9.81 2.90
C TYR A 197 8.44 10.05 4.12
N GLY A 198 9.63 10.62 3.93
CA GLY A 198 10.47 11.09 5.03
C GLY A 198 9.82 12.27 5.78
N LEU A 199 9.20 13.21 5.05
CA LEU A 199 8.40 14.27 5.65
C LEU A 199 7.23 13.70 6.46
N PHE A 200 6.50 12.74 5.90
CA PHE A 200 5.36 12.12 6.58
C PHE A 200 5.78 11.37 7.86
N GLU A 201 6.93 10.74 7.81
CA GLU A 201 7.52 10.04 8.95
C GLU A 201 7.97 11.02 10.07
N THR A 202 8.70 12.09 9.70
CA THR A 202 9.28 13.01 10.69
C THR A 202 8.28 13.98 11.28
N GLU A 203 7.36 14.52 10.49
CA GLU A 203 6.48 15.59 10.95
C GLU A 203 5.08 15.09 11.35
N PHE A 204 4.63 13.97 10.78
CA PHE A 204 3.29 13.43 11.02
C PHE A 204 3.32 12.07 11.72
N GLY A 205 4.50 11.54 12.06
CA GLY A 205 4.65 10.22 12.68
C GLY A 205 4.07 9.09 11.84
N THR A 206 3.88 9.31 10.53
CA THR A 206 3.20 8.39 9.64
C THR A 206 4.19 7.72 8.70
N ARG A 207 4.31 6.42 8.86
CA ARG A 207 5.22 5.59 8.07
C ARG A 207 4.46 4.73 7.07
N MET A 208 4.88 4.74 5.80
CA MET A 208 4.34 3.86 4.77
C MET A 208 5.04 2.51 4.86
N ILE A 209 4.30 1.49 5.32
CA ILE A 209 4.85 0.14 5.57
C ILE A 209 4.62 -0.76 4.38
N ARG A 210 3.43 -0.72 3.83
CA ARG A 210 2.95 -1.58 2.75
C ARG A 210 2.13 -0.75 1.75
N ALA A 211 2.09 -1.19 0.50
CA ALA A 211 1.18 -0.64 -0.49
C ALA A 211 0.51 -1.77 -1.28
N SER A 212 -0.73 -1.53 -1.70
CA SER A 212 -1.44 -2.29 -2.72
C SER A 212 -1.55 -1.42 -3.97
N GLU A 213 -1.21 -1.95 -5.13
CA GLU A 213 -1.17 -1.18 -6.36
C GLU A 213 -1.87 -1.92 -7.50
N GLN A 214 -2.64 -1.17 -8.28
CA GLN A 214 -3.26 -1.62 -9.51
C GLN A 214 -2.69 -0.82 -10.67
N ILE A 215 -2.27 -1.50 -11.73
CA ILE A 215 -1.64 -0.90 -12.88
C ILE A 215 -2.52 -1.17 -14.12
N ARG A 216 -2.67 -0.15 -14.98
CA ARG A 216 -3.45 -0.21 -16.21
C ARG A 216 -2.78 0.59 -17.32
N ALA A 217 -2.92 0.15 -18.55
CA ALA A 217 -2.62 0.97 -19.72
C ALA A 217 -3.78 1.97 -19.91
N VAL A 218 -3.44 3.25 -20.08
CA VAL A 218 -4.40 4.33 -20.33
C VAL A 218 -3.86 5.26 -21.41
N CYS A 219 -4.70 6.13 -21.95
CA CYS A 219 -4.27 7.17 -22.87
C CYS A 219 -4.28 8.53 -22.18
N ALA A 220 -3.34 9.40 -22.55
CA ALA A 220 -3.31 10.77 -22.09
C ALA A 220 -4.56 11.53 -22.57
N ASP A 221 -5.36 12.06 -21.66
CA ASP A 221 -6.35 13.07 -21.97
C ASP A 221 -5.70 14.42 -22.28
N ALA A 222 -6.46 15.41 -22.65
CA ALA A 222 -5.94 16.75 -22.98
C ALA A 222 -5.21 17.42 -21.80
N GLY A 223 -5.67 17.18 -20.57
CA GLY A 223 -5.08 17.73 -19.35
C GLY A 223 -3.73 17.09 -19.05
N ALA A 224 -3.68 15.75 -19.06
CA ALA A 224 -2.44 15.00 -18.86
C ALA A 224 -1.43 15.29 -19.98
N ALA A 225 -1.89 15.33 -21.23
CA ALA A 225 -1.07 15.67 -22.38
C ALA A 225 -0.40 17.03 -22.24
N GLY A 226 -1.16 18.05 -21.81
CA GLY A 226 -0.62 19.40 -21.57
C GLY A 226 0.40 19.45 -20.44
N LEU A 227 0.21 18.69 -19.36
CA LEU A 227 1.13 18.65 -18.23
C LEU A 227 2.42 17.87 -18.53
N LEU A 228 2.34 16.82 -19.35
CA LEU A 228 3.49 16.00 -19.74
C LEU A 228 4.20 16.49 -21.00
N GLY A 229 3.62 17.46 -21.73
CA GLY A 229 4.18 17.94 -22.99
C GLY A 229 4.11 16.93 -24.13
N VAL A 230 3.08 16.06 -24.15
CA VAL A 230 2.88 15.03 -25.16
C VAL A 230 1.56 15.25 -25.93
N ALA A 231 1.32 14.50 -26.99
CA ALA A 231 0.05 14.52 -27.71
C ALA A 231 -1.08 13.85 -26.88
N ALA A 232 -2.31 14.33 -27.01
CA ALA A 232 -3.48 13.61 -26.51
C ALA A 232 -3.55 12.23 -27.16
N GLY A 233 -3.94 11.21 -26.38
CA GLY A 233 -3.93 9.81 -26.84
C GLY A 233 -2.59 9.09 -26.68
N THR A 234 -1.51 9.77 -26.27
CA THR A 234 -0.23 9.10 -25.94
C THR A 234 -0.47 8.01 -24.89
N PRO A 235 0.04 6.77 -25.11
CA PRO A 235 -0.06 5.70 -24.11
C PRO A 235 0.68 6.07 -22.82
N LEU A 236 0.04 5.86 -21.70
CA LEU A 236 0.58 6.05 -20.36
C LEU A 236 0.35 4.79 -19.52
N LEU A 237 1.18 4.59 -18.52
CA LEU A 237 0.92 3.64 -17.46
C LEU A 237 0.15 4.36 -16.34
N GLY A 238 -1.08 3.95 -16.09
CA GLY A 238 -1.88 4.42 -14.96
C GLY A 238 -1.69 3.50 -13.76
N ALA A 239 -1.41 4.06 -12.59
CA ALA A 239 -1.33 3.30 -11.34
C ALA A 239 -2.24 3.91 -10.27
N GLU A 240 -3.03 3.07 -9.60
CA GLU A 240 -3.76 3.42 -8.38
C GLU A 240 -3.15 2.65 -7.21
N ARG A 241 -2.66 3.36 -6.19
CA ARG A 241 -1.98 2.79 -5.04
C ARG A 241 -2.65 3.23 -3.75
N VAL A 242 -2.89 2.28 -2.87
CA VAL A 242 -3.23 2.55 -1.47
C VAL A 242 -2.04 2.17 -0.61
N SER A 243 -1.53 3.11 0.16
CA SER A 243 -0.42 2.90 1.11
C SER A 243 -0.95 2.79 2.53
N PHE A 244 -0.37 1.88 3.28
CA PHE A 244 -0.81 1.51 4.64
C PHE A 244 0.30 1.76 5.65
N THR A 245 -0.10 2.18 6.85
CA THR A 245 0.76 2.27 8.02
C THR A 245 0.54 1.07 8.95
N TYR A 246 0.98 1.16 10.20
CA TYR A 246 0.80 0.11 11.21
C TYR A 246 -0.66 -0.31 11.37
N GLY A 247 -0.89 -1.61 11.57
CA GLY A 247 -2.24 -2.19 11.72
C GLY A 247 -3.08 -2.15 10.45
N ASP A 248 -2.42 -2.19 9.28
CA ASP A 248 -3.07 -2.14 7.96
C ASP A 248 -4.01 -0.94 7.75
N LYS A 249 -3.74 0.16 8.46
CA LYS A 249 -4.52 1.38 8.32
C LYS A 249 -4.14 2.11 7.03
N PRO A 250 -5.08 2.37 6.10
CA PRO A 250 -4.79 3.12 4.89
C PRO A 250 -4.54 4.60 5.23
N VAL A 251 -3.47 5.17 4.68
CA VAL A 251 -3.04 6.54 4.98
C VAL A 251 -2.69 7.36 3.74
N GLU A 252 -2.69 6.77 2.57
CA GLU A 252 -2.53 7.47 1.30
C GLU A 252 -3.27 6.71 0.21
N LEU A 253 -4.04 7.43 -0.61
CA LEU A 253 -4.43 7.01 -1.94
C LEU A 253 -3.63 7.85 -2.95
N ARG A 254 -3.02 7.18 -3.92
CA ARG A 254 -2.27 7.84 -4.99
C ARG A 254 -2.73 7.33 -6.34
N ARG A 255 -2.99 8.24 -7.25
CA ARG A 255 -3.23 7.95 -8.66
C ARG A 255 -2.13 8.61 -9.48
N GLY A 256 -1.39 7.80 -10.23
CA GLY A 256 -0.27 8.22 -11.05
C GLY A 256 -0.51 7.95 -12.52
N LEU A 257 -0.04 8.86 -13.36
CA LEU A 257 0.09 8.67 -14.81
C LEU A 257 1.57 8.79 -15.15
N TYR A 258 2.13 7.74 -15.73
CA TYR A 258 3.55 7.63 -15.99
C TYR A 258 3.80 7.56 -17.49
N LEU A 259 4.65 8.47 -17.99
CA LEU A 259 5.15 8.42 -19.36
C LEU A 259 6.31 7.42 -19.43
N THR A 260 6.12 6.34 -20.17
CA THR A 260 7.07 5.22 -20.27
C THR A 260 7.87 5.22 -21.57
N ALA A 261 7.99 6.37 -22.26
CA ALA A 261 8.73 6.47 -23.51
C ALA A 261 10.25 6.20 -23.37
N GLN A 262 10.81 6.51 -22.20
CA GLN A 262 12.23 6.30 -21.86
C GLN A 262 12.40 5.71 -20.45
N HIS A 263 11.32 5.15 -19.93
CA HIS A 263 11.27 4.58 -18.58
C HIS A 263 10.43 3.31 -18.60
N HIS A 264 10.70 2.41 -17.70
CA HIS A 264 9.86 1.24 -17.46
C HIS A 264 9.47 1.14 -15.99
N TYR A 265 8.40 0.43 -15.74
CA TYR A 265 7.99 0.09 -14.37
C TYR A 265 8.64 -1.22 -13.96
N GLN A 266 9.52 -1.17 -12.95
CA GLN A 266 10.24 -2.33 -12.46
C GLN A 266 9.62 -2.87 -11.17
N ASN A 267 9.34 -4.16 -11.13
CA ASN A 267 8.92 -4.89 -9.93
C ASN A 267 9.74 -6.17 -9.80
N GLU A 268 10.43 -6.34 -8.68
CA GLU A 268 11.13 -7.58 -8.35
C GLU A 268 10.16 -8.48 -7.57
N LEU A 269 9.95 -9.68 -8.09
CA LEU A 269 9.11 -10.71 -7.48
C LEU A 269 10.01 -11.67 -6.70
N ASN A 270 9.90 -11.67 -5.37
CA ASN A 270 10.62 -12.58 -4.46
C ASN A 270 9.68 -13.60 -3.86
#